data_e9fe9e0948a96eebf4ec82b59de637a2
#
_entry.id   e9fe9e0948a96eebf4ec82b59de637a2
#
_cell.length_a   1.000
_cell.length_b   1.000
_cell.length_c   1.000
_cell.angle_alpha   90.00
_cell.angle_beta   90.00
_cell.angle_gamma   90.00
#
_symmetry.space_group_name_H-M   'P 1'
#
loop_
_entity.id
_entity.type
_entity.pdbx_description
1 polymer ?
#
loop_
_entity_poly.entity_id
_entity_poly.type
_entity_poly.pdbx_seq_one_letter_code
_entity_poly.pdbx_strand_id
1 'polypeptide(L)'
;MGETPPSASLPVIHNLNCNIMDPATQASKTNSAAVAFLTASLFLLSGPPVIAGDGTPEEPPGYRMDNYRAPVPETVAGATTVSTQQLKAMIDAGGVVLVDVLPAPRKPPNMLPGVPWMPVPHHNIPGSIWLPEVGRGKIPVSVNAYFRDNLAKAAGDDKARPIVIYCRIDCWMSWNAAKRAASYGYTAIHWYPMGIEGWEFENLPLEVNRPVP
;
A
#
# COMPACT_ATOMS: atom_id res chain seq x y z
N MET A 1 -28.52 44.81 19.24
CA MET A 1 -27.54 45.73 18.66
C MET A 1 -26.34 44.89 18.32
N GLY A 2 -26.31 44.52 17.06
CA GLY A 2 -25.25 43.70 16.48
C GLY A 2 -24.21 44.57 15.83
N GLU A 3 -22.95 44.15 15.88
CA GLU A 3 -21.91 44.67 15.00
C GLU A 3 -21.25 43.51 14.27
N THR A 4 -21.36 43.54 12.97
CA THR A 4 -20.67 42.71 12.00
C THR A 4 -19.27 43.30 11.73
N PRO A 5 -18.17 42.50 11.71
CA PRO A 5 -16.88 43.00 11.26
C PRO A 5 -16.76 43.00 9.73
N PRO A 6 -15.89 43.88 9.16
CA PRO A 6 -15.84 44.14 7.74
C PRO A 6 -15.04 43.10 6.95
N SER A 7 -15.49 42.92 5.73
CA SER A 7 -14.89 42.14 4.65
C SER A 7 -13.51 42.71 4.23
N ALA A 8 -12.47 41.86 4.24
CA ALA A 8 -11.16 42.21 3.69
C ALA A 8 -11.05 41.74 2.24
N SER A 9 -10.83 42.70 1.36
CA SER A 9 -10.59 42.54 -0.08
C SER A 9 -9.17 42.06 -0.37
N LEU A 10 -9.03 41.05 -1.22
CA LEU A 10 -7.74 40.57 -1.74
C LEU A 10 -7.26 41.44 -2.91
N PRO A 11 -5.95 41.71 -3.08
CA PRO A 11 -5.42 42.46 -4.21
C PRO A 11 -5.27 41.57 -5.46
N VAL A 12 -5.68 42.14 -6.56
CA VAL A 12 -5.48 41.67 -7.95
C VAL A 12 -4.02 41.85 -8.34
N ILE A 13 -3.32 40.79 -8.74
CA ILE A 13 -1.98 40.84 -9.28
C ILE A 13 -2.04 40.87 -10.82
N HIS A 14 -1.49 41.92 -11.38
CA HIS A 14 -1.39 42.20 -12.81
C HIS A 14 -0.47 41.20 -13.52
N ASN A 15 -0.93 40.83 -14.67
CA ASN A 15 -0.31 40.11 -15.78
C ASN A 15 1.05 40.76 -16.20
N LEU A 16 2.13 39.99 -16.21
CA LEU A 16 3.38 40.32 -16.86
C LEU A 16 3.51 39.51 -18.15
N ASN A 17 3.36 40.27 -19.23
CA ASN A 17 3.56 39.91 -20.62
C ASN A 17 5.05 39.62 -20.87
N CYS A 18 5.43 38.46 -21.35
CA CYS A 18 6.80 38.17 -21.78
C CYS A 18 6.83 37.94 -23.28
N ASN A 19 7.49 38.89 -23.95
CA ASN A 19 7.69 38.99 -25.40
C ASN A 19 8.43 37.77 -25.97
N ILE A 20 7.90 37.31 -27.08
CA ILE A 20 8.51 36.36 -28.01
C ILE A 20 9.51 37.17 -28.90
N MET A 21 10.77 36.77 -28.91
CA MET A 21 11.75 37.18 -29.90
C MET A 21 12.01 36.04 -30.89
N ASP A 22 11.64 36.26 -32.14
CA ASP A 22 12.10 35.51 -33.31
C ASP A 22 13.54 35.91 -33.68
N PRO A 23 14.39 34.99 -34.10
CA PRO A 23 15.55 35.36 -34.93
C PRO A 23 15.38 34.84 -36.36
N ALA A 24 15.25 35.81 -37.27
CA ALA A 24 15.31 35.61 -38.70
C ALA A 24 16.75 35.36 -39.19
N THR A 25 16.87 34.40 -40.05
CA THR A 25 17.63 34.37 -41.32
C THR A 25 19.03 35.00 -41.38
N GLN A 26 20.04 34.16 -41.53
CA GLN A 26 21.18 34.50 -42.42
C GLN A 26 21.67 33.26 -43.17
N ALA A 27 21.47 33.32 -44.48
CA ALA A 27 22.09 32.44 -45.46
C ALA A 27 23.51 32.95 -45.81
N SER A 28 24.50 32.10 -45.69
CA SER A 28 25.80 32.31 -46.31
C SER A 28 26.23 31.09 -47.11
N LYS A 29 26.37 31.30 -48.41
CA LYS A 29 26.94 30.33 -49.37
C LYS A 29 28.46 30.43 -49.31
N THR A 30 29.17 29.30 -49.16
CA THR A 30 30.54 29.14 -49.66
C THR A 30 30.80 27.71 -50.09
N ASN A 31 31.53 27.60 -51.18
CA ASN A 31 31.80 26.44 -52.04
C ASN A 31 32.73 25.35 -51.43
N SER A 32 32.49 24.17 -51.95
CA SER A 32 33.42 23.09 -52.38
C SER A 32 34.77 22.85 -51.67
N ALA A 33 34.88 21.65 -51.13
CA ALA A 33 35.98 20.73 -51.47
C ALA A 33 35.64 19.36 -50.95
N ALA A 34 35.57 18.37 -51.87
CA ALA A 34 35.35 16.96 -51.51
C ALA A 34 36.65 16.41 -50.95
N VAL A 35 36.60 15.95 -49.69
CA VAL A 35 37.57 15.07 -49.10
C VAL A 35 36.84 13.85 -48.58
N ALA A 36 36.99 12.73 -49.28
CA ALA A 36 36.45 11.45 -48.83
C ALA A 36 37.25 10.94 -47.63
N PHE A 37 36.67 11.06 -46.45
CA PHE A 37 37.13 10.33 -45.25
C PHE A 37 36.26 9.09 -45.09
N LEU A 38 36.86 7.93 -45.26
CA LEU A 38 36.28 6.65 -44.77
C LEU A 38 36.21 6.72 -43.23
N THR A 39 35.11 7.09 -42.71
CA THR A 39 34.85 6.92 -41.27
C THR A 39 34.26 5.55 -41.06
N ALA A 40 35.03 4.62 -40.49
CA ALA A 40 34.53 3.39 -39.93
C ALA A 40 33.51 3.71 -38.83
N SER A 41 32.23 3.52 -39.14
CA SER A 41 31.16 3.65 -38.15
C SER A 41 31.26 2.52 -37.14
N LEU A 42 31.85 2.81 -35.98
CA LEU A 42 31.77 1.99 -34.80
C LEU A 42 30.34 2.05 -34.27
N PHE A 43 29.51 1.08 -34.65
CA PHE A 43 28.19 0.90 -34.03
C PHE A 43 28.40 0.49 -32.58
N LEU A 44 28.40 1.48 -31.68
CA LEU A 44 28.18 1.23 -30.26
C LEU A 44 26.76 0.72 -30.12
N LEU A 45 26.63 -0.59 -29.85
CA LEU A 45 25.40 -1.22 -29.38
C LEU A 45 25.06 -0.59 -28.02
N SER A 46 24.40 0.55 -28.05
CA SER A 46 23.73 1.07 -26.88
C SER A 46 22.53 0.16 -26.63
N GLY A 47 22.68 -0.82 -25.75
CA GLY A 47 21.55 -1.55 -25.19
C GLY A 47 20.59 -0.53 -24.53
N PRO A 48 19.28 -0.83 -24.49
CA PRO A 48 18.35 0.05 -23.79
C PRO A 48 18.83 0.26 -22.36
N PRO A 49 18.66 1.47 -21.78
CA PRO A 49 19.02 1.73 -20.40
C PRO A 49 18.22 0.75 -19.52
N VAL A 50 18.92 -0.09 -18.76
CA VAL A 50 18.31 -0.86 -17.68
C VAL A 50 17.92 0.18 -16.65
N ILE A 51 16.65 0.56 -16.63
CA ILE A 51 16.07 1.33 -15.55
C ILE A 51 16.10 0.37 -14.36
N ALA A 52 17.03 0.56 -13.43
CA ALA A 52 16.96 -0.07 -12.13
C ALA A 52 15.65 0.43 -11.50
N GLY A 53 14.67 -0.46 -11.37
CA GLY A 53 13.46 -0.16 -10.62
C GLY A 53 13.86 0.28 -9.21
N ASP A 54 13.05 1.09 -8.57
CA ASP A 54 13.23 1.63 -7.21
C ASP A 54 13.34 0.56 -6.10
N GLY A 55 13.38 -0.71 -6.47
CA GLY A 55 13.44 -1.85 -5.56
C GLY A 55 12.07 -2.33 -5.06
N THR A 56 11.00 -1.65 -5.42
CA THR A 56 9.63 -2.09 -5.10
C THR A 56 9.28 -3.33 -5.94
N PRO A 57 8.88 -4.45 -5.33
CA PRO A 57 8.55 -5.65 -6.07
C PRO A 57 7.28 -5.47 -6.89
N GLU A 58 7.23 -6.08 -8.07
CA GLU A 58 6.01 -6.16 -8.86
C GLU A 58 4.96 -7.03 -8.17
N GLU A 59 3.68 -6.74 -8.45
CA GLU A 59 2.57 -7.55 -7.97
C GLU A 59 2.56 -8.92 -8.67
N PRO A 60 2.72 -10.04 -7.91
CA PRO A 60 2.66 -11.37 -8.50
C PRO A 60 1.24 -11.77 -8.89
N PRO A 61 1.07 -12.63 -9.92
CA PRO A 61 -0.26 -13.09 -10.34
C PRO A 61 -0.94 -13.96 -9.27
N GLY A 62 -0.16 -14.67 -8.46
CA GLY A 62 -0.64 -15.55 -7.38
C GLY A 62 -0.47 -14.94 -6.00
N TYR A 63 -0.47 -15.80 -4.99
CA TYR A 63 -0.15 -15.46 -3.61
C TYR A 63 1.34 -15.59 -3.35
N ARG A 64 1.90 -14.74 -2.48
CA ARG A 64 3.22 -14.91 -1.92
C ARG A 64 3.25 -16.15 -1.03
N MET A 65 4.16 -17.07 -1.28
CA MET A 65 4.16 -18.40 -0.64
C MET A 65 5.13 -18.50 0.55
N ASP A 66 6.17 -17.67 0.57
CA ASP A 66 7.24 -17.67 1.55
C ASP A 66 7.79 -16.25 1.78
N ASN A 67 8.83 -16.12 2.61
CA ASN A 67 9.50 -14.86 2.90
C ASN A 67 8.52 -13.69 3.10
N TYR A 68 7.57 -13.91 4.01
CA TYR A 68 6.47 -12.95 4.25
C TYR A 68 6.92 -11.62 4.86
N ARG A 69 8.17 -11.52 5.34
CA ARG A 69 8.80 -10.29 5.85
C ARG A 69 9.81 -9.79 4.82
N ALA A 70 9.33 -9.06 3.84
CA ALA A 70 10.11 -8.50 2.74
C ALA A 70 9.34 -7.31 2.15
N PRO A 71 9.98 -6.41 1.41
CA PRO A 71 9.30 -5.33 0.71
C PRO A 71 8.10 -5.83 -0.07
N VAL A 72 7.00 -5.09 -0.02
CA VAL A 72 5.71 -5.43 -0.64
C VAL A 72 5.46 -4.57 -1.87
N PRO A 73 4.61 -5.00 -2.82
CA PRO A 73 4.17 -4.16 -3.94
C PRO A 73 3.45 -2.90 -3.46
N GLU A 74 3.32 -1.91 -4.33
CA GLU A 74 2.50 -0.72 -4.06
C GLU A 74 1.00 -0.99 -4.15
N THR A 75 0.62 -2.02 -4.91
CA THR A 75 -0.77 -2.37 -5.18
C THR A 75 -1.10 -3.81 -4.84
N VAL A 76 -2.38 -4.12 -4.79
CA VAL A 76 -2.91 -5.49 -4.69
C VAL A 76 -4.19 -5.60 -5.52
N ALA A 77 -4.24 -6.57 -6.42
CA ALA A 77 -5.38 -6.77 -7.31
C ALA A 77 -6.69 -6.96 -6.52
N GLY A 78 -7.68 -6.14 -6.85
CA GLY A 78 -9.00 -6.17 -6.22
C GLY A 78 -9.10 -5.42 -4.89
N ALA A 79 -8.08 -4.64 -4.50
CA ALA A 79 -8.14 -3.77 -3.33
C ALA A 79 -7.50 -2.40 -3.60
N THR A 80 -7.86 -1.42 -2.81
CA THR A 80 -7.29 -0.06 -2.84
C THR A 80 -6.24 0.07 -1.74
N THR A 81 -5.02 0.47 -2.10
CA THR A 81 -3.98 0.77 -1.11
C THR A 81 -4.30 2.09 -0.41
N VAL A 82 -4.19 2.13 0.92
CA VAL A 82 -4.48 3.32 1.72
C VAL A 82 -3.29 3.72 2.59
N SER A 83 -3.12 5.04 2.75
CA SER A 83 -2.15 5.63 3.69
C SER A 83 -2.71 5.65 5.12
N THR A 84 -1.85 5.94 6.12
CA THR A 84 -2.27 6.11 7.52
C THR A 84 -3.33 7.21 7.67
N GLN A 85 -3.17 8.33 6.98
CA GLN A 85 -4.13 9.44 7.03
C GLN A 85 -5.49 9.05 6.42
N GLN A 86 -5.48 8.32 5.29
CA GLN A 86 -6.71 7.81 4.68
C GLN A 86 -7.40 6.79 5.60
N LEU A 87 -6.64 5.87 6.18
CA LEU A 87 -7.17 4.91 7.14
C LEU A 87 -7.81 5.61 8.34
N LYS A 88 -7.11 6.61 8.91
CA LYS A 88 -7.65 7.40 10.02
C LYS A 88 -8.96 8.09 9.62
N ALA A 89 -9.03 8.71 8.46
CA ALA A 89 -10.25 9.35 7.97
C ALA A 89 -11.41 8.34 7.79
N MET A 90 -11.13 7.12 7.34
CA MET A 90 -12.14 6.06 7.24
C MET A 90 -12.65 5.62 8.59
N ILE A 91 -11.78 5.52 9.60
CA ILE A 91 -12.15 5.18 10.98
C ILE A 91 -13.02 6.31 11.58
N ASP A 92 -12.61 7.56 11.43
CA ASP A 92 -13.33 8.72 11.93
C ASP A 92 -14.74 8.88 11.30
N ALA A 93 -14.86 8.52 10.02
CA ALA A 93 -16.15 8.49 9.31
C ALA A 93 -17.07 7.34 9.76
N GLY A 94 -16.52 6.31 10.35
CA GLY A 94 -17.24 5.12 10.79
C GLY A 94 -17.61 4.14 9.67
N GLY A 95 -18.19 3.01 10.05
CA GLY A 95 -18.70 2.00 9.10
C GLY A 95 -17.64 1.11 8.46
N VAL A 96 -16.35 1.33 8.72
CA VAL A 96 -15.25 0.49 8.23
C VAL A 96 -15.02 -0.71 9.16
N VAL A 97 -14.72 -1.87 8.57
CA VAL A 97 -14.25 -3.07 9.29
C VAL A 97 -12.73 -3.11 9.24
N LEU A 98 -12.09 -3.20 10.38
CA LEU A 98 -10.63 -3.33 10.49
C LEU A 98 -10.26 -4.79 10.75
N VAL A 99 -9.33 -5.34 9.96
CA VAL A 99 -8.91 -6.74 10.04
C VAL A 99 -7.39 -6.82 10.14
N ASP A 100 -6.93 -7.16 11.33
CA ASP A 100 -5.53 -7.51 11.56
C ASP A 100 -5.31 -8.98 11.20
N VAL A 101 -4.31 -9.27 10.38
CA VAL A 101 -3.97 -10.63 9.97
C VAL A 101 -2.58 -11.07 10.42
N LEU A 102 -1.99 -10.38 11.40
CA LEU A 102 -0.71 -10.79 11.98
C LEU A 102 -0.82 -12.22 12.54
N PRO A 103 0.16 -13.10 12.26
CA PRO A 103 0.17 -14.44 12.85
C PRO A 103 0.18 -14.40 14.38
N ALA A 104 -0.61 -15.26 15.00
CA ALA A 104 -0.56 -15.41 16.44
C ALA A 104 0.79 -16.02 16.87
N PRO A 105 1.35 -15.59 18.02
CA PRO A 105 2.54 -16.20 18.59
C PRO A 105 2.33 -17.69 18.83
N ARG A 106 3.31 -18.51 18.48
CA ARG A 106 3.26 -19.95 18.71
C ARG A 106 4.21 -20.32 19.83
N LYS A 107 3.79 -21.29 20.65
CA LYS A 107 4.67 -21.89 21.66
C LYS A 107 5.90 -22.47 20.96
N PRO A 108 7.12 -22.12 21.40
CA PRO A 108 8.34 -22.73 20.86
C PRO A 108 8.32 -24.25 20.97
N PRO A 109 8.69 -24.98 19.91
CA PRO A 109 8.59 -26.46 19.91
C PRO A 109 9.56 -27.12 20.89
N ASN A 110 10.64 -26.46 21.24
CA ASN A 110 11.68 -26.94 22.18
C ASN A 110 11.48 -26.49 23.62
N MET A 111 10.30 -25.95 23.96
CA MET A 111 10.00 -25.54 25.32
C MET A 111 9.80 -26.74 26.23
N LEU A 112 10.44 -26.75 27.40
CA LEU A 112 10.36 -27.85 28.35
C LEU A 112 8.93 -28.15 28.77
N PRO A 113 8.57 -29.42 28.98
CA PRO A 113 7.26 -29.79 29.51
C PRO A 113 6.99 -29.11 30.86
N GLY A 114 5.75 -28.69 31.09
CA GLY A 114 5.33 -28.03 32.33
C GLY A 114 5.70 -26.55 32.46
N VAL A 115 6.56 -26.01 31.59
CA VAL A 115 6.86 -24.54 31.58
C VAL A 115 5.65 -23.79 31.03
N PRO A 116 5.07 -22.84 31.78
CA PRO A 116 4.02 -21.98 31.29
C PRO A 116 4.51 -21.15 30.09
N TRP A 117 3.71 -21.11 29.03
CA TRP A 117 3.96 -20.25 27.91
C TRP A 117 2.96 -19.08 27.90
N MET A 118 3.48 -17.88 28.03
CA MET A 118 2.70 -16.66 27.98
C MET A 118 3.21 -15.82 26.79
N PRO A 119 2.46 -15.76 25.68
CA PRO A 119 2.83 -14.87 24.57
C PRO A 119 2.76 -13.41 25.01
N VAL A 120 3.60 -12.59 24.38
CA VAL A 120 3.48 -11.14 24.51
C VAL A 120 2.09 -10.71 24.04
N PRO A 121 1.39 -9.84 24.79
CA PRO A 121 0.11 -9.31 24.35
C PRO A 121 0.22 -8.70 22.95
N HIS A 122 -0.77 -8.99 22.11
CA HIS A 122 -0.84 -8.40 20.78
C HIS A 122 -1.63 -7.07 20.86
N HIS A 123 -1.06 -6.05 20.23
CA HIS A 123 -1.70 -4.74 20.10
C HIS A 123 -2.07 -4.53 18.65
N ASN A 124 -3.23 -3.98 18.40
CA ASN A 124 -3.70 -3.62 17.08
C ASN A 124 -4.41 -2.26 17.06
N ILE A 125 -4.79 -1.80 15.88
CA ILE A 125 -5.56 -0.57 15.70
C ILE A 125 -6.92 -0.77 16.39
N PRO A 126 -7.39 0.19 17.21
CA PRO A 126 -8.62 0.04 17.98
C PRO A 126 -9.84 -0.33 17.12
N GLY A 127 -10.65 -1.24 17.62
CA GLY A 127 -11.84 -1.74 16.92
C GLY A 127 -11.56 -2.80 15.85
N SER A 128 -10.33 -3.28 15.72
CA SER A 128 -9.98 -4.35 14.79
C SER A 128 -10.42 -5.71 15.29
N ILE A 129 -10.84 -6.58 14.37
CA ILE A 129 -10.84 -8.02 14.61
C ILE A 129 -9.48 -8.61 14.24
N TRP A 130 -8.99 -9.57 15.01
CA TRP A 130 -7.73 -10.23 14.74
C TRP A 130 -7.95 -11.64 14.20
N LEU A 131 -7.57 -11.87 12.93
CA LEU A 131 -7.72 -13.14 12.20
C LEU A 131 -6.34 -13.68 11.81
N PRO A 132 -5.64 -14.37 12.71
CA PRO A 132 -4.30 -14.85 12.43
C PRO A 132 -4.27 -15.96 11.37
N GLU A 133 -3.11 -16.14 10.71
CA GLU A 133 -2.80 -17.20 9.74
C GLU A 133 -3.53 -17.12 8.38
N VAL A 134 -4.53 -16.27 8.22
CA VAL A 134 -5.35 -16.18 7.00
C VAL A 134 -4.58 -15.59 5.78
N GLY A 135 -3.47 -14.92 6.05
CA GLY A 135 -2.63 -14.27 5.04
C GLY A 135 -1.53 -15.15 4.46
N ARG A 136 -1.40 -16.43 4.84
CA ARG A 136 -0.43 -17.30 4.19
C ARG A 136 -0.80 -17.58 2.74
N GLY A 137 0.19 -17.79 1.88
CA GLY A 137 -0.06 -18.07 0.46
C GLY A 137 -0.92 -19.31 0.26
N LYS A 138 -0.56 -20.41 0.91
CA LYS A 138 -1.37 -21.65 0.99
C LYS A 138 -1.98 -21.78 2.39
N ILE A 139 -3.30 -21.86 2.47
CA ILE A 139 -4.04 -22.07 3.72
C ILE A 139 -4.90 -23.33 3.63
N PRO A 140 -5.10 -24.05 4.74
CA PRO A 140 -6.06 -25.16 4.83
C PRO A 140 -7.49 -24.70 4.53
N VAL A 141 -8.34 -25.64 4.11
CA VAL A 141 -9.76 -25.36 3.86
C VAL A 141 -10.45 -24.76 5.10
N SER A 142 -10.11 -25.26 6.30
CA SER A 142 -10.64 -24.74 7.56
C SER A 142 -10.26 -23.29 7.82
N VAL A 143 -9.01 -22.91 7.56
CA VAL A 143 -8.55 -21.51 7.70
C VAL A 143 -9.19 -20.62 6.64
N ASN A 144 -9.41 -21.14 5.44
CA ASN A 144 -10.12 -20.42 4.39
C ASN A 144 -11.59 -20.16 4.76
N ALA A 145 -12.27 -21.17 5.31
CA ALA A 145 -13.63 -21.04 5.83
C ALA A 145 -13.67 -20.03 7.00
N TYR A 146 -12.78 -20.19 7.98
CA TYR A 146 -12.64 -19.27 9.10
C TYR A 146 -12.51 -17.81 8.65
N PHE A 147 -11.65 -17.53 7.64
CA PHE A 147 -11.48 -16.19 7.13
C PHE A 147 -12.76 -15.65 6.48
N ARG A 148 -13.35 -16.43 5.59
CA ARG A 148 -14.58 -16.04 4.87
C ARG A 148 -15.74 -15.77 5.83
N ASP A 149 -15.95 -16.66 6.81
CA ASP A 149 -17.08 -16.60 7.72
C ASP A 149 -16.94 -15.42 8.70
N ASN A 150 -15.73 -15.14 9.18
CA ASN A 150 -15.49 -13.98 10.04
C ASN A 150 -15.57 -12.65 9.26
N LEU A 151 -15.15 -12.60 8.00
CA LEU A 151 -15.39 -11.43 7.16
C LEU A 151 -16.89 -11.18 6.93
N ALA A 152 -17.65 -12.24 6.63
CA ALA A 152 -19.10 -12.13 6.44
C ALA A 152 -19.78 -11.62 7.72
N LYS A 153 -19.45 -12.19 8.86
CA LYS A 153 -19.97 -11.74 10.16
C LYS A 153 -19.61 -10.27 10.46
N ALA A 154 -18.38 -9.86 10.21
CA ALA A 154 -17.93 -8.49 10.48
C ALA A 154 -18.52 -7.48 9.51
N ALA A 155 -18.71 -7.84 8.26
CA ALA A 155 -19.32 -7.02 7.22
C ALA A 155 -20.87 -6.98 7.31
N GLY A 156 -21.50 -7.88 8.09
CA GLY A 156 -22.96 -8.03 8.11
C GLY A 156 -23.50 -8.57 6.78
N ASP A 157 -22.74 -9.47 6.14
CA ASP A 157 -23.01 -10.04 4.81
C ASP A 157 -23.04 -9.02 3.65
N ASP A 158 -22.71 -7.76 3.91
CA ASP A 158 -22.60 -6.72 2.90
C ASP A 158 -21.24 -6.78 2.17
N LYS A 159 -21.26 -7.15 0.90
CA LYS A 159 -20.06 -7.23 0.05
C LYS A 159 -19.49 -5.87 -0.35
N ALA A 160 -20.24 -4.81 -0.19
CA ALA A 160 -19.81 -3.44 -0.46
C ALA A 160 -19.32 -2.70 0.80
N ARG A 161 -19.41 -3.33 1.99
CA ARG A 161 -18.91 -2.73 3.21
C ARG A 161 -17.40 -2.52 3.15
N PRO A 162 -16.88 -1.32 3.47
CA PRO A 162 -15.45 -1.08 3.49
C PRO A 162 -14.74 -1.97 4.52
N ILE A 163 -13.73 -2.71 4.08
CA ILE A 163 -12.89 -3.58 4.91
C ILE A 163 -11.44 -3.18 4.69
N VAL A 164 -10.74 -2.80 5.74
CA VAL A 164 -9.30 -2.55 5.71
C VAL A 164 -8.56 -3.75 6.27
N ILE A 165 -7.63 -4.29 5.49
CA ILE A 165 -6.80 -5.43 5.89
C ILE A 165 -5.36 -4.94 6.08
N TYR A 166 -4.77 -5.27 7.22
CA TYR A 166 -3.42 -4.88 7.57
C TYR A 166 -2.69 -5.95 8.41
N CYS A 167 -1.41 -5.75 8.61
CA CYS A 167 -0.53 -6.58 9.43
C CYS A 167 0.55 -5.70 10.06
N ARG A 168 1.78 -5.86 9.63
CA ARG A 168 2.94 -5.03 9.92
C ARG A 168 3.48 -4.41 8.63
N ILE A 169 4.36 -3.42 8.73
CA ILE A 169 5.12 -2.93 7.57
C ILE A 169 5.90 -4.10 6.94
N ASP A 170 6.05 -4.10 5.62
CA ASP A 170 6.74 -5.15 4.85
C ASP A 170 6.21 -6.57 5.12
N CYS A 171 4.90 -6.70 5.20
CA CYS A 171 4.24 -7.96 5.51
C CYS A 171 3.33 -8.45 4.37
N TRP A 172 3.80 -9.42 3.62
CA TRP A 172 3.05 -10.05 2.53
C TRP A 172 1.77 -10.78 2.98
N MET A 173 1.61 -11.06 4.26
CA MET A 173 0.39 -11.73 4.74
C MET A 173 -0.83 -10.83 4.63
N SER A 174 -0.71 -9.51 4.90
CA SER A 174 -1.81 -8.58 4.67
C SER A 174 -2.12 -8.42 3.18
N TRP A 175 -1.09 -8.40 2.32
CA TRP A 175 -1.25 -8.39 0.87
C TRP A 175 -2.04 -9.61 0.37
N ASN A 176 -1.61 -10.81 0.77
CA ASN A 176 -2.31 -12.06 0.44
C ASN A 176 -3.76 -12.08 0.95
N ALA A 177 -3.98 -11.62 2.18
CA ALA A 177 -5.31 -11.60 2.78
C ALA A 177 -6.24 -10.62 2.04
N ALA A 178 -5.75 -9.43 1.64
CA ALA A 178 -6.51 -8.47 0.86
C ALA A 178 -6.92 -9.05 -0.51
N LYS A 179 -5.97 -9.63 -1.23
CA LYS A 179 -6.23 -10.33 -2.51
C LYS A 179 -7.24 -11.48 -2.35
N ARG A 180 -7.15 -12.23 -1.25
CA ARG A 180 -8.08 -13.33 -0.95
C ARG A 180 -9.48 -12.81 -0.62
N ALA A 181 -9.60 -11.76 0.18
CA ALA A 181 -10.88 -11.14 0.49
C ALA A 181 -11.59 -10.62 -0.77
N ALA A 182 -10.84 -9.97 -1.67
CA ALA A 182 -11.37 -9.56 -2.98
C ALA A 182 -11.89 -10.77 -3.79
N SER A 183 -11.18 -11.93 -3.74
CA SER A 183 -11.63 -13.15 -4.42
C SER A 183 -12.92 -13.76 -3.84
N TYR A 184 -13.33 -13.36 -2.64
CA TYR A 184 -14.63 -13.73 -2.06
C TYR A 184 -15.79 -12.84 -2.51
N GLY A 185 -15.52 -11.88 -3.41
CA GLY A 185 -16.52 -10.99 -3.98
C GLY A 185 -16.76 -9.71 -3.16
N TYR A 186 -15.90 -9.38 -2.20
CA TYR A 186 -15.94 -8.06 -1.58
C TYR A 186 -15.42 -7.00 -2.55
N THR A 187 -16.14 -5.89 -2.69
CA THR A 187 -15.87 -4.84 -3.70
C THR A 187 -15.20 -3.60 -3.11
N ALA A 188 -15.19 -3.46 -1.78
CA ALA A 188 -14.58 -2.32 -1.08
C ALA A 188 -13.48 -2.79 -0.11
N ILE A 189 -12.53 -3.58 -0.64
CA ILE A 189 -11.34 -3.98 0.11
C ILE A 189 -10.30 -2.87 0.02
N HIS A 190 -9.76 -2.50 1.17
CA HIS A 190 -8.63 -1.61 1.33
C HIS A 190 -7.46 -2.38 1.96
N TRP A 191 -6.27 -2.11 1.49
CA TRP A 191 -5.06 -2.67 2.03
C TRP A 191 -4.18 -1.57 2.63
N TYR A 192 -3.79 -1.75 3.88
CA TYR A 192 -2.93 -0.82 4.60
C TYR A 192 -1.54 -1.43 4.81
N PRO A 193 -0.56 -1.15 3.90
CA PRO A 193 0.77 -1.77 3.91
C PRO A 193 1.66 -1.32 5.07
N MET A 194 1.47 -0.11 5.58
CA MET A 194 2.27 0.42 6.70
C MET A 194 1.98 -0.30 8.02
N GLY A 195 0.85 -0.99 8.13
CA GLY A 195 0.51 -1.84 9.26
C GLY A 195 0.52 -1.12 10.61
N ILE A 196 0.72 -1.90 11.67
CA ILE A 196 0.73 -1.38 13.04
C ILE A 196 1.83 -0.33 13.21
N GLU A 197 3.01 -0.53 12.66
CA GLU A 197 4.12 0.42 12.78
C GLU A 197 3.79 1.78 12.15
N GLY A 198 3.14 1.79 10.98
CA GLY A 198 2.71 3.05 10.35
C GLY A 198 1.69 3.82 11.19
N TRP A 199 0.85 3.10 11.96
CA TRP A 199 -0.09 3.69 12.90
C TRP A 199 0.61 4.27 14.12
N GLU A 200 1.60 3.53 14.67
CA GLU A 200 2.43 3.97 15.80
C GLU A 200 3.32 5.17 15.45
N PHE A 201 3.84 5.26 14.22
CA PHE A 201 4.65 6.41 13.77
C PHE A 201 3.90 7.73 13.81
N GLU A 202 2.58 7.69 13.63
CA GLU A 202 1.71 8.85 13.78
C GLU A 202 1.24 9.08 15.23
N ASN A 203 1.81 8.36 16.20
CA ASN A 203 1.47 8.40 17.64
C ASN A 203 -0.02 8.12 17.90
N LEU A 204 -0.65 7.28 17.09
CA LEU A 204 -2.05 6.90 17.21
C LEU A 204 -2.21 5.74 18.21
N PRO A 205 -3.33 5.64 18.93
CA PRO A 205 -3.52 4.65 19.99
C PRO A 205 -3.62 3.23 19.45
N LEU A 206 -3.14 2.29 20.27
CA LEU A 206 -3.32 0.85 20.05
C LEU A 206 -4.12 0.25 21.22
N GLU A 207 -4.76 -0.89 20.98
CA GLU A 207 -5.43 -1.67 22.02
C GLU A 207 -4.94 -3.12 22.05
N VAL A 208 -4.98 -3.75 23.24
CA VAL A 208 -4.69 -5.18 23.37
C VAL A 208 -5.85 -5.98 22.82
N ASN A 209 -5.55 -6.95 21.95
CA ASN A 209 -6.57 -7.78 21.33
C ASN A 209 -6.25 -9.28 21.42
N ARG A 210 -7.27 -10.10 21.17
CA ARG A 210 -7.17 -11.56 21.11
C ARG A 210 -7.68 -12.06 19.76
N PRO A 211 -7.14 -13.18 19.27
CA PRO A 211 -7.68 -13.79 18.06
C PRO A 211 -9.17 -14.09 18.20
N VAL A 212 -9.91 -13.87 17.12
CA VAL A 212 -11.27 -14.41 17.02
C VAL A 212 -11.18 -15.94 17.05
N PRO A 213 -12.01 -16.63 17.87
CA PRO A 213 -11.99 -18.10 17.98
C PRO A 213 -12.37 -18.80 16.68
#